data_c49b09cf19041100a06366a018182751
#
_entry.id   c49b09cf19041100a06366a018182751
#
_cell.length_a   1.000
_cell.length_b   1.000
_cell.length_c   1.000
_cell.angle_alpha   90.00
_cell.angle_beta   90.00
_cell.angle_gamma   90.00
#
_symmetry.space_group_name_H-M   'P 1'
#
loop_
_entity.id
_entity.type
_entity.pdbx_description
1 polymer ?
#
loop_
_entity_poly.entity_id
_entity_poly.type
_entity_poly.pdbx_seq_one_letter_code
_entity_poly.pdbx_strand_id
1 'polypeptide(L)'
;DKIVELEEEKKTVEVSEAITETPTEEANAEEQVETTSRLTTKEEVLARMKELALNAESAGKQELDSLKQSFYKFHNAELEAAKKQFIDNGGSEEDYAPQSDAIEEEFKNVMAIIKEKRSAQMAELERQKEENLQIKLSIIEELKELVESPDDANKSYTEFKKLQQQWNETKLIPQAKVNELWKSYQLYVEKFYDILKLNNEFREYDFKKNLEIKNRLCEAAEKLADEEDVISAFHQLQK
;
A
#
# COMPACT_ATOMS: atom_id res chain seq x y z
N ASP A 1 -8.87 -2.44 -32.50
CA ASP A 1 -8.90 -1.34 -31.52
C ASP A 1 -8.91 -1.83 -30.07
N LYS A 2 -9.76 -2.80 -29.67
CA LYS A 2 -9.78 -3.35 -28.31
C LYS A 2 -8.49 -4.12 -27.91
N ILE A 3 -7.81 -4.75 -28.87
CA ILE A 3 -6.56 -5.49 -28.60
C ILE A 3 -5.41 -4.52 -28.31
N VAL A 4 -5.38 -3.38 -28.98
CA VAL A 4 -4.39 -2.31 -28.75
C VAL A 4 -4.62 -1.64 -27.38
N GLU A 5 -5.88 -1.43 -26.99
CA GLU A 5 -6.24 -0.94 -25.65
C GLU A 5 -5.78 -1.91 -24.54
N LEU A 6 -5.92 -3.22 -24.75
CA LEU A 6 -5.50 -4.25 -23.81
C LEU A 6 -3.97 -4.35 -23.68
N GLU A 7 -3.21 -4.12 -24.75
CA GLU A 7 -1.75 -4.07 -24.72
C GLU A 7 -1.22 -2.79 -24.07
N GLU A 8 -1.90 -1.67 -24.22
CA GLU A 8 -1.59 -0.42 -23.51
C GLU A 8 -1.93 -0.50 -22.01
N GLU A 9 -3.04 -1.14 -21.64
CA GLU A 9 -3.39 -1.40 -20.23
C GLU A 9 -2.40 -2.36 -19.55
N LYS A 10 -1.90 -3.38 -20.27
CA LYS A 10 -0.84 -4.27 -19.78
C LYS A 10 0.44 -3.51 -19.46
N LYS A 11 0.83 -2.54 -20.30
CA LYS A 11 1.98 -1.66 -20.09
C LYS A 11 1.79 -0.68 -18.93
N THR A 12 0.59 -0.14 -18.73
CA THR A 12 0.33 0.79 -17.62
C THR A 12 0.37 0.12 -16.25
N VAL A 13 0.03 -1.18 -16.16
CA VAL A 13 0.19 -1.96 -14.93
C VAL A 13 1.68 -2.19 -14.60
N GLU A 14 2.54 -2.37 -15.60
CA GLU A 14 4.00 -2.52 -15.40
C GLU A 14 4.67 -1.21 -14.93
N VAL A 15 4.16 -0.04 -15.29
CA VAL A 15 4.78 1.26 -14.98
C VAL A 15 4.30 1.84 -13.64
N SER A 16 3.10 1.47 -13.18
CA SER A 16 2.48 2.08 -11.98
C SER A 16 3.10 1.66 -10.64
N GLU A 17 3.95 0.64 -10.59
CA GLU A 17 4.53 0.12 -9.35
C GLU A 17 6.04 0.38 -9.14
N ALA A 18 6.69 1.07 -10.08
CA ALA A 18 8.08 1.49 -9.90
C ALA A 18 8.24 2.65 -8.90
N ILE A 19 7.14 3.19 -8.33
CA ILE A 19 7.16 4.33 -7.42
C ILE A 19 6.41 3.98 -6.12
N THR A 20 7.00 3.11 -5.30
CA THR A 20 6.81 3.14 -3.86
C THR A 20 8.14 3.51 -3.22
N GLU A 21 8.62 4.70 -3.52
CA GLU A 21 9.60 5.34 -2.67
C GLU A 21 8.91 5.70 -1.35
N THR A 22 9.41 5.12 -0.28
CA THR A 22 9.20 5.57 1.09
C THR A 22 9.47 7.06 1.15
N PRO A 23 8.59 7.88 1.78
CA PRO A 23 8.92 9.26 2.05
C PRO A 23 10.20 9.29 2.89
N THR A 24 11.21 9.93 2.41
CA THR A 24 12.50 10.15 3.03
C THR A 24 12.31 10.80 4.39
N GLU A 25 12.55 10.06 5.49
CA GLU A 25 12.68 10.59 6.85
C GLU A 25 13.85 11.59 6.96
N GLU A 26 14.69 11.71 5.96
CA GLU A 26 15.92 12.52 6.00
C GLU A 26 15.70 14.03 5.90
N ALA A 27 14.65 14.52 5.24
CA ALA A 27 14.44 15.97 5.09
C ALA A 27 13.85 16.65 6.34
N ASN A 28 13.23 15.89 7.25
CA ASN A 28 12.65 16.41 8.50
C ASN A 28 13.63 16.35 9.68
N ALA A 29 14.73 15.61 9.55
CA ALA A 29 15.67 15.38 10.64
C ALA A 29 16.57 16.60 10.92
N GLU A 30 16.93 17.38 9.92
CA GLU A 30 17.83 18.53 10.10
C GLU A 30 17.13 19.72 10.78
N GLU A 31 15.87 20.00 10.47
CA GLU A 31 15.12 21.12 11.09
C GLU A 31 14.72 20.82 12.56
N GLN A 32 14.54 19.56 12.90
CA GLN A 32 14.18 19.11 14.27
C GLN A 32 15.39 19.09 15.21
N VAL A 33 16.59 18.86 14.72
CA VAL A 33 17.84 18.91 15.51
C VAL A 33 18.24 20.33 15.88
N GLU A 34 17.95 21.33 15.03
CA GLU A 34 18.21 22.75 15.36
C GLU A 34 17.33 23.29 16.48
N THR A 35 16.09 22.84 16.59
CA THR A 35 15.18 23.28 17.66
C THR A 35 15.57 22.75 19.04
N THR A 36 16.09 21.52 19.13
CA THR A 36 16.54 20.94 20.41
C THR A 36 17.83 21.56 20.93
N SER A 37 18.69 22.08 20.05
CA SER A 37 19.96 22.71 20.46
C SER A 37 19.82 24.11 21.10
N ARG A 38 18.62 24.69 21.07
CA ARG A 38 18.31 26.02 21.67
C ARG A 38 17.74 25.94 23.08
N LEU A 39 17.38 24.74 23.56
CA LEU A 39 16.83 24.58 24.92
C LEU A 39 17.95 24.67 25.96
N THR A 40 17.74 25.46 27.00
CA THR A 40 18.75 25.79 27.98
C THR A 40 18.43 25.27 29.40
N THR A 41 17.18 24.90 29.65
CA THR A 41 16.71 24.43 30.96
C THR A 41 15.90 23.13 30.86
N LYS A 42 15.80 22.38 31.96
CA LYS A 42 15.00 21.14 32.02
C LYS A 42 13.50 21.42 31.86
N GLU A 43 13.02 22.60 32.30
CA GLU A 43 11.63 23.01 32.15
C GLU A 43 11.26 23.25 30.68
N GLU A 44 12.15 23.89 29.92
CA GLU A 44 11.97 24.03 28.46
C GLU A 44 11.93 22.71 27.74
N VAL A 45 12.80 21.77 28.12
CA VAL A 45 12.80 20.40 27.59
C VAL A 45 11.50 19.69 27.92
N LEU A 46 11.03 19.80 29.17
CA LEU A 46 9.75 19.22 29.59
C LEU A 46 8.57 19.82 28.83
N ALA A 47 8.56 21.14 28.62
CA ALA A 47 7.53 21.80 27.84
C ALA A 47 7.47 21.27 26.40
N ARG A 48 8.63 21.12 25.74
CA ARG A 48 8.71 20.54 24.40
C ARG A 48 8.24 19.08 24.37
N MET A 49 8.60 18.28 25.38
CA MET A 49 8.12 16.91 25.52
C MET A 49 6.60 16.82 25.66
N LYS A 50 5.99 17.74 26.41
CA LYS A 50 4.52 17.83 26.53
C LYS A 50 3.85 18.15 25.19
N GLU A 51 4.41 19.06 24.39
CA GLU A 51 3.94 19.34 23.04
C GLU A 51 3.99 18.07 22.16
N LEU A 52 5.10 17.36 22.18
CA LEU A 52 5.24 16.08 21.44
C LEU A 52 4.27 15.01 21.93
N ALA A 53 3.92 14.99 23.23
CA ALA A 53 2.92 14.06 23.76
C ALA A 53 1.51 14.32 23.23
N LEU A 54 1.18 15.54 22.80
CA LEU A 54 -0.08 15.85 22.13
C LEU A 54 -0.15 15.24 20.74
N ASN A 55 0.99 15.26 20.00
CA ASN A 55 1.14 14.73 18.64
C ASN A 55 2.24 13.68 18.57
N ALA A 56 2.13 12.61 19.37
CA ALA A 56 3.16 11.59 19.50
C ALA A 56 3.50 10.87 18.16
N GLU A 57 2.60 10.97 17.20
CA GLU A 57 2.76 10.42 15.84
C GLU A 57 3.87 11.12 15.04
N SER A 58 4.03 12.42 15.23
CA SER A 58 5.03 13.24 14.54
C SER A 58 6.39 13.27 15.24
N ALA A 59 6.49 12.76 16.48
CA ALA A 59 7.71 12.78 17.27
C ALA A 59 8.76 11.81 16.71
N GLY A 60 9.83 12.34 16.13
CA GLY A 60 10.97 11.56 15.65
C GLY A 60 11.70 10.86 16.80
N LYS A 61 12.22 9.64 16.56
CA LYS A 61 13.02 8.91 17.57
C LYS A 61 14.25 9.71 17.99
N GLN A 62 14.94 10.34 17.01
CA GLN A 62 16.13 11.14 17.26
C GLN A 62 15.85 12.37 18.12
N GLU A 63 14.72 13.06 17.87
CA GLU A 63 14.29 14.22 18.69
C GLU A 63 14.02 13.78 20.14
N LEU A 64 13.32 12.68 20.36
CA LEU A 64 13.03 12.17 21.70
C LEU A 64 14.30 11.76 22.46
N ASP A 65 15.25 11.10 21.77
CA ASP A 65 16.53 10.70 22.35
C ASP A 65 17.39 11.94 22.70
N SER A 66 17.39 12.97 21.84
CA SER A 66 18.09 14.24 22.07
C SER A 66 17.50 15.01 23.25
N LEU A 67 16.17 15.11 23.32
CA LEU A 67 15.47 15.77 24.45
C LEU A 67 15.72 15.04 25.76
N LYS A 68 15.74 13.71 25.75
CA LYS A 68 16.07 12.92 26.93
C LYS A 68 17.50 13.16 27.40
N GLN A 69 18.47 13.20 26.50
CA GLN A 69 19.87 13.48 26.83
C GLN A 69 20.00 14.90 27.40
N SER A 70 19.36 15.91 26.78
CA SER A 70 19.38 17.30 27.24
C SER A 70 18.77 17.43 28.62
N PHE A 71 17.63 16.77 28.88
CA PHE A 71 16.98 16.78 30.20
C PHE A 71 17.91 16.30 31.30
N TYR A 72 18.47 15.10 31.11
CA TYR A 72 19.35 14.52 32.13
C TYR A 72 20.68 15.27 32.26
N LYS A 73 21.16 15.93 31.22
CA LYS A 73 22.33 16.80 31.30
C LYS A 73 22.07 17.99 32.23
N PHE A 74 20.93 18.66 32.10
CA PHE A 74 20.55 19.79 32.97
C PHE A 74 20.24 19.32 34.37
N HIS A 75 19.47 18.24 34.51
CA HIS A 75 19.11 17.67 35.79
C HIS A 75 20.34 17.26 36.63
N ASN A 76 21.31 16.56 36.02
CA ASN A 76 22.54 16.18 36.69
C ASN A 76 23.39 17.39 37.06
N ALA A 77 23.47 18.42 36.20
CA ALA A 77 24.18 19.64 36.54
C ALA A 77 23.59 20.37 37.75
N GLU A 78 22.27 20.38 37.88
CA GLU A 78 21.56 20.95 39.05
C GLU A 78 21.83 20.14 40.32
N LEU A 79 21.78 18.80 40.21
CA LEU A 79 22.08 17.91 41.32
C LEU A 79 23.53 18.08 41.82
N GLU A 80 24.48 18.19 40.89
CA GLU A 80 25.88 18.44 41.21
C GLU A 80 26.08 19.81 41.91
N ALA A 81 25.40 20.87 41.40
CA ALA A 81 25.43 22.19 41.99
C ALA A 81 24.83 22.19 43.42
N ALA A 82 23.67 21.53 43.59
CA ALA A 82 23.04 21.42 44.91
C ALA A 82 23.90 20.63 45.90
N LYS A 83 24.54 19.53 45.45
CA LYS A 83 25.48 18.77 46.28
C LYS A 83 26.68 19.60 46.72
N LYS A 84 27.26 20.36 45.77
CA LYS A 84 28.38 21.26 46.06
C LYS A 84 27.98 22.34 47.08
N GLN A 85 26.80 22.96 46.88
CA GLN A 85 26.30 23.96 47.83
C GLN A 85 26.07 23.40 49.22
N PHE A 86 25.57 22.14 49.35
CA PHE A 86 25.38 21.45 50.59
C PHE A 86 26.72 21.26 51.34
N ILE A 87 27.75 20.83 50.62
CA ILE A 87 29.11 20.66 51.17
C ILE A 87 29.73 22.00 51.55
N ASP A 88 29.61 23.03 50.74
CA ASP A 88 30.12 24.38 51.04
C ASP A 88 29.44 24.99 52.26
N ASN A 89 28.20 24.60 52.58
CA ASN A 89 27.45 24.99 53.78
C ASN A 89 27.79 24.13 55.02
N GLY A 90 28.79 23.24 54.93
CA GLY A 90 29.29 22.42 56.06
C GLY A 90 28.67 21.05 56.18
N GLY A 91 27.90 20.58 55.19
CA GLY A 91 27.37 19.23 55.11
C GLY A 91 28.45 18.22 54.68
N SER A 92 28.33 16.97 55.11
CA SER A 92 29.20 15.87 54.68
C SER A 92 28.68 15.31 53.36
N GLU A 93 29.59 14.91 52.45
CA GLU A 93 29.22 14.27 51.16
C GLU A 93 28.37 13.03 51.37
N GLU A 94 28.64 12.26 52.42
CA GLU A 94 27.95 11.02 52.76
C GLU A 94 26.51 11.22 53.23
N ASP A 95 26.21 12.41 53.78
CA ASP A 95 24.88 12.78 54.29
C ASP A 95 24.00 13.46 53.21
N TYR A 96 24.53 13.70 52.02
CA TYR A 96 23.75 14.33 50.94
C TYR A 96 22.74 13.34 50.39
N ALA A 97 21.46 13.64 50.59
CA ALA A 97 20.35 12.94 49.98
C ALA A 97 19.65 13.88 48.95
N PRO A 98 19.68 13.57 47.64
CA PRO A 98 18.97 14.38 46.66
C PRO A 98 17.47 14.38 46.96
N GLN A 99 16.84 15.55 46.90
CA GLN A 99 15.39 15.68 47.06
C GLN A 99 14.69 15.13 45.77
N SER A 100 13.49 14.59 45.97
CA SER A 100 12.63 14.19 44.86
C SER A 100 12.34 15.40 43.96
N ASP A 101 12.61 15.28 42.69
CA ASP A 101 12.34 16.34 41.69
C ASP A 101 11.02 16.07 40.98
N ALA A 102 10.01 16.88 41.27
CA ALA A 102 8.70 16.79 40.65
C ALA A 102 8.76 16.94 39.12
N ILE A 103 9.73 17.70 38.59
CA ILE A 103 9.95 17.90 37.18
C ILE A 103 10.50 16.59 36.52
N GLU A 104 11.38 15.90 37.23
CA GLU A 104 11.87 14.59 36.78
C GLU A 104 10.74 13.55 36.74
N GLU A 105 9.89 13.50 37.77
CA GLU A 105 8.74 12.61 37.78
C GLU A 105 7.76 12.91 36.65
N GLU A 106 7.46 14.19 36.42
CA GLU A 106 6.61 14.61 35.32
C GLU A 106 7.23 14.28 33.95
N PHE A 107 8.53 14.48 33.79
CA PHE A 107 9.26 14.09 32.57
C PHE A 107 9.16 12.59 32.29
N LYS A 108 9.35 11.75 33.30
CA LYS A 108 9.20 10.28 33.20
C LYS A 108 7.78 9.88 32.80
N ASN A 109 6.76 10.55 33.36
CA ASN A 109 5.36 10.30 33.01
C ASN A 109 5.05 10.69 31.56
N VAL A 110 5.51 11.85 31.11
CA VAL A 110 5.34 12.30 29.73
C VAL A 110 6.04 11.37 28.74
N MET A 111 7.26 10.92 29.07
CA MET A 111 7.99 9.92 28.28
C MET A 111 7.22 8.60 28.19
N ALA A 112 6.63 8.14 29.29
CA ALA A 112 5.83 6.90 29.30
C ALA A 112 4.59 7.05 28.38
N ILE A 113 3.89 8.17 28.45
CA ILE A 113 2.73 8.46 27.60
C ILE A 113 3.13 8.45 26.11
N ILE A 114 4.22 9.12 25.74
CA ILE A 114 4.71 9.14 24.36
C ILE A 114 5.04 7.72 23.88
N LYS A 115 5.76 6.95 24.71
CA LYS A 115 6.13 5.56 24.40
C LYS A 115 4.90 4.68 24.20
N GLU A 116 3.89 4.81 25.07
CA GLU A 116 2.63 4.05 24.96
C GLU A 116 1.88 4.41 23.68
N LYS A 117 1.69 5.69 23.38
CA LYS A 117 1.01 6.15 22.16
C LYS A 117 1.72 5.66 20.89
N ARG A 118 3.05 5.76 20.84
CA ARG A 118 3.83 5.25 19.68
C ARG A 118 3.75 3.75 19.55
N SER A 119 3.79 3.01 20.66
CA SER A 119 3.63 1.55 20.64
C SER A 119 2.25 1.14 20.12
N ALA A 120 1.19 1.84 20.56
CA ALA A 120 -0.17 1.60 20.09
C ALA A 120 -0.31 1.92 18.59
N GLN A 121 0.28 3.01 18.12
CA GLN A 121 0.30 3.40 16.71
C GLN A 121 1.01 2.36 15.85
N MET A 122 2.19 1.89 16.29
CA MET A 122 2.93 0.85 15.57
C MET A 122 2.15 -0.47 15.52
N ALA A 123 1.50 -0.85 16.61
CA ALA A 123 0.65 -2.04 16.64
C ALA A 123 -0.54 -1.91 15.69
N GLU A 124 -1.17 -0.74 15.63
CA GLU A 124 -2.27 -0.46 14.70
C GLU A 124 -1.80 -0.49 13.24
N LEU A 125 -0.63 0.09 12.94
CA LEU A 125 -0.06 0.05 11.60
C LEU A 125 0.25 -1.39 11.16
N GLU A 126 0.82 -2.21 12.04
CA GLU A 126 1.07 -3.62 11.74
C GLU A 126 -0.23 -4.42 11.55
N ARG A 127 -1.28 -4.11 12.34
CA ARG A 127 -2.59 -4.70 12.15
C ARG A 127 -3.17 -4.35 10.78
N GLN A 128 -3.08 -3.07 10.36
CA GLN A 128 -3.54 -2.62 9.05
C GLN A 128 -2.76 -3.28 7.91
N LYS A 129 -1.44 -3.44 8.05
CA LYS A 129 -0.63 -4.15 7.06
C LYS A 129 -1.06 -5.61 6.92
N GLU A 130 -1.36 -6.29 8.03
CA GLU A 130 -1.81 -7.68 8.00
C GLU A 130 -3.21 -7.81 7.39
N GLU A 131 -4.15 -6.91 7.70
CA GLU A 131 -5.47 -6.86 7.08
C GLU A 131 -5.37 -6.63 5.57
N ASN A 132 -4.54 -5.68 5.15
CA ASN A 132 -4.29 -5.40 3.74
C ASN A 132 -3.63 -6.59 3.01
N LEU A 133 -2.75 -7.33 3.70
CA LEU A 133 -2.17 -8.56 3.19
C LEU A 133 -3.26 -9.60 2.90
N GLN A 134 -4.21 -9.79 3.82
CA GLN A 134 -5.31 -10.73 3.63
C GLN A 134 -6.22 -10.31 2.47
N ILE A 135 -6.49 -9.01 2.31
CA ILE A 135 -7.25 -8.49 1.16
C ILE A 135 -6.51 -8.80 -0.16
N LYS A 136 -5.21 -8.54 -0.24
CA LYS A 136 -4.42 -8.85 -1.46
C LYS A 136 -4.36 -10.34 -1.76
N LEU A 137 -4.27 -11.19 -0.75
CA LEU A 137 -4.33 -12.64 -0.94
C LEU A 137 -5.70 -13.09 -1.46
N SER A 138 -6.80 -12.52 -0.95
CA SER A 138 -8.15 -12.78 -1.46
C SER A 138 -8.28 -12.38 -2.94
N ILE A 139 -7.79 -11.20 -3.30
CA ILE A 139 -7.78 -10.73 -4.70
C ILE A 139 -7.03 -11.72 -5.62
N ILE A 140 -5.87 -12.21 -5.19
CA ILE A 140 -5.10 -13.21 -5.97
C ILE A 140 -5.89 -14.51 -6.14
N GLU A 141 -6.57 -14.99 -5.10
CA GLU A 141 -7.38 -16.21 -5.19
C GLU A 141 -8.59 -16.01 -6.10
N GLU A 142 -9.28 -14.86 -6.02
CA GLU A 142 -10.38 -14.51 -6.92
C GLU A 142 -9.91 -14.39 -8.38
N LEU A 143 -8.74 -13.78 -8.63
CA LEU A 143 -8.14 -13.73 -9.96
C LEU A 143 -7.80 -15.13 -10.48
N LYS A 144 -7.33 -16.02 -9.62
CA LYS A 144 -7.04 -17.40 -9.96
C LYS A 144 -8.33 -18.14 -10.35
N GLU A 145 -9.41 -17.98 -9.59
CA GLU A 145 -10.71 -18.55 -9.91
C GLU A 145 -11.24 -18.07 -11.26
N LEU A 146 -11.10 -16.77 -11.58
CA LEU A 146 -11.49 -16.21 -12.88
C LEU A 146 -10.70 -16.83 -14.05
N VAL A 147 -9.44 -17.21 -13.83
CA VAL A 147 -8.57 -17.84 -14.83
C VAL A 147 -8.86 -19.34 -14.97
N GLU A 148 -9.17 -20.03 -13.87
CA GLU A 148 -9.41 -21.47 -13.85
C GLU A 148 -10.83 -21.86 -14.30
N SER A 149 -11.80 -20.95 -14.14
CA SER A 149 -13.19 -21.14 -14.56
C SER A 149 -13.51 -20.26 -15.78
N PRO A 150 -13.21 -20.71 -17.01
CA PRO A 150 -13.29 -19.91 -18.22
C PRO A 150 -14.71 -19.75 -18.76
N ASP A 151 -15.70 -19.53 -17.90
CA ASP A 151 -17.02 -19.08 -18.31
C ASP A 151 -16.89 -17.67 -18.88
N ASP A 152 -16.94 -17.53 -20.21
CA ASP A 152 -16.94 -16.29 -20.96
C ASP A 152 -16.12 -15.13 -20.33
N ALA A 153 -14.81 -15.10 -20.61
CA ALA A 153 -13.88 -14.07 -20.08
C ALA A 153 -14.36 -12.62 -20.31
N ASN A 154 -15.25 -12.40 -21.31
CA ASN A 154 -15.86 -11.09 -21.54
C ASN A 154 -16.87 -10.71 -20.46
N LYS A 155 -17.58 -11.68 -19.87
CA LYS A 155 -18.48 -11.43 -18.73
C LYS A 155 -17.67 -11.16 -17.46
N SER A 156 -16.58 -11.88 -17.26
CA SER A 156 -15.69 -11.75 -16.11
C SER A 156 -14.82 -10.49 -16.15
N TYR A 157 -14.76 -9.79 -17.30
CA TYR A 157 -13.93 -8.59 -17.46
C TYR A 157 -14.28 -7.46 -16.47
N THR A 158 -15.55 -7.25 -16.20
CA THR A 158 -15.98 -6.23 -15.23
C THR A 158 -15.52 -6.55 -13.81
N GLU A 159 -15.58 -7.82 -13.43
CA GLU A 159 -15.11 -8.29 -12.12
C GLU A 159 -13.59 -8.21 -12.03
N PHE A 160 -12.90 -8.64 -13.07
CA PHE A 160 -11.45 -8.48 -13.18
C PHE A 160 -11.00 -7.03 -12.99
N LYS A 161 -11.65 -6.06 -13.63
CA LYS A 161 -11.36 -4.62 -13.45
C LYS A 161 -11.61 -4.14 -12.03
N LYS A 162 -12.64 -4.64 -11.36
CA LYS A 162 -12.92 -4.34 -9.96
C LYS A 162 -11.80 -4.85 -9.04
N LEU A 163 -11.32 -6.07 -9.29
CA LEU A 163 -10.20 -6.65 -8.53
C LEU A 163 -8.89 -5.86 -8.75
N GLN A 164 -8.61 -5.42 -9.98
CA GLN A 164 -7.48 -4.53 -10.26
C GLN A 164 -7.57 -3.21 -9.49
N GLN A 165 -8.76 -2.60 -9.45
CA GLN A 165 -8.98 -1.37 -8.69
C GLN A 165 -8.73 -1.59 -7.20
N GLN A 166 -9.30 -2.64 -6.61
CA GLN A 166 -9.10 -2.99 -5.19
C GLN A 166 -7.63 -3.25 -4.86
N TRP A 167 -6.90 -3.92 -5.77
CA TRP A 167 -5.46 -4.13 -5.64
C TRP A 167 -4.69 -2.81 -5.53
N ASN A 168 -5.01 -1.84 -6.39
CA ASN A 168 -4.35 -0.54 -6.44
C ASN A 168 -4.70 0.35 -5.23
N GLU A 169 -5.90 0.21 -4.68
CA GLU A 169 -6.34 0.94 -3.50
C GLU A 169 -5.69 0.41 -2.20
N THR A 170 -5.37 -0.89 -2.16
CA THR A 170 -4.75 -1.55 -1.00
C THR A 170 -3.23 -1.37 -1.02
N LYS A 171 -2.69 -0.35 -0.32
CA LYS A 171 -1.28 0.05 -0.46
C LYS A 171 -0.35 -0.52 0.61
N LEU A 172 -0.71 -0.41 1.89
CA LEU A 172 0.18 -0.79 3.01
C LEU A 172 0.15 -2.29 3.25
N ILE A 173 1.27 -2.97 3.00
CA ILE A 173 1.47 -4.41 3.27
C ILE A 173 2.85 -4.65 3.89
N PRO A 174 3.09 -5.80 4.56
CA PRO A 174 4.40 -6.15 5.06
C PRO A 174 5.43 -6.24 3.93
N GLN A 175 6.56 -5.53 4.09
CA GLN A 175 7.61 -5.43 3.07
C GLN A 175 8.14 -6.79 2.59
N ALA A 176 8.22 -7.77 3.49
CA ALA A 176 8.69 -9.12 3.16
C ALA A 176 7.77 -9.86 2.16
N LYS A 177 6.50 -9.44 2.03
CA LYS A 177 5.49 -10.09 1.18
C LYS A 177 5.27 -9.38 -0.16
N VAL A 178 5.78 -8.16 -0.34
CA VAL A 178 5.56 -7.34 -1.53
C VAL A 178 5.91 -8.09 -2.82
N ASN A 179 7.13 -8.63 -2.92
CA ASN A 179 7.62 -9.28 -4.13
C ASN A 179 6.88 -10.58 -4.48
N GLU A 180 6.52 -11.37 -3.46
CA GLU A 180 5.79 -12.63 -3.63
C GLU A 180 4.37 -12.36 -4.16
N LEU A 181 3.68 -11.42 -3.51
CA LEU A 181 2.33 -11.02 -3.91
C LEU A 181 2.29 -10.42 -5.30
N TRP A 182 3.26 -9.56 -5.62
CA TRP A 182 3.34 -8.93 -6.93
C TRP A 182 3.51 -9.96 -8.05
N LYS A 183 4.44 -10.90 -7.90
CA LYS A 183 4.65 -11.97 -8.87
C LYS A 183 3.39 -12.82 -9.09
N SER A 184 2.70 -13.16 -8.02
CA SER A 184 1.46 -13.93 -8.11
C SER A 184 0.34 -13.14 -8.78
N TYR A 185 0.17 -11.88 -8.42
CA TYR A 185 -0.80 -10.99 -9.05
C TYR A 185 -0.54 -10.83 -10.55
N GLN A 186 0.70 -10.50 -10.95
CA GLN A 186 1.10 -10.35 -12.33
C GLN A 186 0.84 -11.62 -13.15
N LEU A 187 1.17 -12.78 -12.61
CA LEU A 187 0.94 -14.07 -13.26
C LEU A 187 -0.54 -14.27 -13.63
N TYR A 188 -1.47 -14.00 -12.72
CA TYR A 188 -2.89 -14.21 -12.98
C TYR A 188 -3.50 -13.10 -13.84
N VAL A 189 -3.01 -11.88 -13.74
CA VAL A 189 -3.38 -10.78 -14.64
C VAL A 189 -2.98 -11.12 -16.08
N GLU A 190 -1.74 -11.58 -16.31
CA GLU A 190 -1.28 -12.00 -17.64
C GLU A 190 -2.11 -13.16 -18.20
N LYS A 191 -2.34 -14.20 -17.40
CA LYS A 191 -3.18 -15.34 -17.81
C LYS A 191 -4.60 -14.92 -18.20
N PHE A 192 -5.19 -13.99 -17.45
CA PHE A 192 -6.53 -13.49 -17.77
C PHE A 192 -6.57 -12.76 -19.11
N TYR A 193 -5.59 -11.90 -19.40
CA TYR A 193 -5.48 -11.23 -20.69
C TYR A 193 -5.23 -12.19 -21.84
N ASP A 194 -4.43 -13.24 -21.64
CA ASP A 194 -4.20 -14.27 -22.65
C ASP A 194 -5.49 -15.04 -22.98
N ILE A 195 -6.30 -15.39 -21.98
CA ILE A 195 -7.62 -16.02 -22.16
C ILE A 195 -8.57 -15.07 -22.92
N LEU A 196 -8.59 -13.80 -22.55
CA LEU A 196 -9.44 -12.79 -23.20
C LEU A 196 -9.06 -12.61 -24.67
N LYS A 197 -7.78 -12.57 -24.99
CA LYS A 197 -7.25 -12.52 -26.35
C LYS A 197 -7.67 -13.75 -27.16
N LEU A 198 -7.46 -14.93 -26.60
CA LEU A 198 -7.83 -16.20 -27.23
C LEU A 198 -9.34 -16.27 -27.53
N ASN A 199 -10.19 -15.86 -26.57
CA ASN A 199 -11.63 -15.84 -26.77
C ASN A 199 -12.05 -14.87 -27.90
N ASN A 200 -11.40 -13.71 -28.00
CA ASN A 200 -11.66 -12.77 -29.08
C ASN A 200 -11.24 -13.33 -30.44
N GLU A 201 -10.10 -14.00 -30.54
CA GLU A 201 -9.63 -14.67 -31.76
C GLU A 201 -10.60 -15.77 -32.22
N PHE A 202 -11.11 -16.58 -31.28
CA PHE A 202 -12.14 -17.60 -31.60
C PHE A 202 -13.43 -16.98 -32.12
N ARG A 203 -13.89 -15.89 -31.49
CA ARG A 203 -15.10 -15.20 -31.95
C ARG A 203 -14.93 -14.60 -33.35
N GLU A 204 -13.78 -14.00 -33.64
CA GLU A 204 -13.48 -13.48 -34.99
C GLU A 204 -13.42 -14.61 -36.03
N TYR A 205 -12.84 -15.74 -35.70
CA TYR A 205 -12.84 -16.91 -36.55
C TYR A 205 -14.26 -17.41 -36.83
N ASP A 206 -15.08 -17.56 -35.81
CA ASP A 206 -16.48 -17.98 -35.95
C ASP A 206 -17.29 -16.99 -36.79
N PHE A 207 -17.09 -15.69 -36.62
CA PHE A 207 -17.74 -14.68 -37.46
C PHE A 207 -17.33 -14.81 -38.93
N LYS A 208 -16.05 -14.98 -39.23
CA LYS A 208 -15.54 -15.18 -40.59
C LYS A 208 -16.15 -16.42 -41.20
N LYS A 209 -16.12 -17.53 -40.48
CA LYS A 209 -16.68 -18.80 -40.94
C LYS A 209 -18.18 -18.73 -41.20
N ASN A 210 -18.93 -18.12 -40.30
CA ASN A 210 -20.36 -17.89 -40.49
C ASN A 210 -20.64 -16.98 -41.67
N LEU A 211 -19.83 -15.94 -41.93
CA LEU A 211 -19.94 -15.06 -43.07
C LEU A 211 -19.69 -15.84 -44.36
N GLU A 212 -18.65 -16.67 -44.42
CA GLU A 212 -18.37 -17.56 -45.58
C GLU A 212 -19.53 -18.46 -45.87
N ILE A 213 -20.13 -19.10 -44.85
CA ILE A 213 -21.27 -20.01 -45.04
C ILE A 213 -22.46 -19.22 -45.57
N LYS A 214 -22.76 -18.04 -45.00
CA LYS A 214 -23.86 -17.19 -45.47
C LYS A 214 -23.64 -16.72 -46.91
N ASN A 215 -22.43 -16.30 -47.28
CA ASN A 215 -22.10 -15.91 -48.62
C ASN A 215 -22.31 -17.05 -49.62
N ARG A 216 -21.86 -18.28 -49.28
CA ARG A 216 -22.09 -19.47 -50.10
C ARG A 216 -23.58 -19.79 -50.33
N LEU A 217 -24.39 -19.61 -49.25
CA LEU A 217 -25.84 -19.78 -49.34
C LEU A 217 -26.45 -18.71 -50.25
N CYS A 218 -26.04 -17.44 -50.15
CA CYS A 218 -26.49 -16.40 -51.04
C CYS A 218 -26.11 -16.66 -52.50
N GLU A 219 -24.86 -17.01 -52.75
CA GLU A 219 -24.37 -17.39 -54.09
C GLU A 219 -25.13 -18.57 -54.66
N ALA A 220 -25.46 -19.58 -53.82
CA ALA A 220 -26.26 -20.72 -54.27
C ALA A 220 -27.68 -20.30 -54.61
N ALA A 221 -28.31 -19.45 -53.80
CA ALA A 221 -29.63 -18.91 -54.05
C ALA A 221 -29.67 -18.03 -55.33
N GLU A 222 -28.64 -17.18 -55.52
CA GLU A 222 -28.52 -16.35 -56.73
C GLU A 222 -28.41 -17.19 -58.01
N LYS A 223 -27.63 -18.31 -57.97
CA LYS A 223 -27.52 -19.25 -59.11
C LYS A 223 -28.85 -19.93 -59.45
N LEU A 224 -29.73 -20.15 -58.46
CA LEU A 224 -31.05 -20.72 -58.70
C LEU A 224 -32.01 -19.76 -59.38
N ALA A 225 -31.72 -18.46 -59.36
CA ALA A 225 -32.51 -17.46 -60.09
C ALA A 225 -32.39 -17.60 -61.64
N ASP A 226 -31.26 -18.19 -62.09
CA ASP A 226 -30.99 -18.43 -63.51
C ASP A 226 -31.40 -19.85 -63.95
N GLU A 227 -32.00 -20.69 -63.09
CA GLU A 227 -32.46 -22.03 -63.37
C GLU A 227 -33.74 -22.02 -64.17
N GLU A 228 -33.79 -22.65 -65.35
CA GLU A 228 -34.97 -22.69 -66.25
C GLU A 228 -36.11 -23.51 -65.65
N ASP A 229 -35.77 -24.59 -64.87
CA ASP A 229 -36.76 -25.40 -64.18
C ASP A 229 -37.09 -24.84 -62.77
N VAL A 230 -38.16 -24.07 -62.70
CA VAL A 230 -38.65 -23.41 -61.47
C VAL A 230 -38.96 -24.42 -60.36
N ILE A 231 -39.43 -25.63 -60.66
CA ILE A 231 -39.76 -26.64 -59.66
C ILE A 231 -38.50 -27.21 -59.07
N SER A 232 -37.48 -27.48 -59.87
CA SER A 232 -36.15 -27.94 -59.41
C SER A 232 -35.49 -26.85 -58.56
N ALA A 233 -35.49 -25.59 -59.00
CA ALA A 233 -34.96 -24.48 -58.25
C ALA A 233 -35.62 -24.33 -56.88
N PHE A 234 -36.94 -24.46 -56.76
CA PHE A 234 -37.68 -24.40 -55.51
C PHE A 234 -37.29 -25.52 -54.54
N HIS A 235 -37.18 -26.76 -55.04
CA HIS A 235 -36.76 -27.88 -54.23
C HIS A 235 -35.30 -27.78 -53.74
N GLN A 236 -34.41 -27.14 -54.48
CA GLN A 236 -33.03 -26.89 -54.07
C GLN A 236 -32.95 -25.77 -53.04
N LEU A 237 -33.81 -24.76 -53.11
CA LEU A 237 -33.87 -23.66 -52.14
C LEU A 237 -34.38 -24.09 -50.76
N GLN A 238 -35.17 -25.19 -50.69
CA GLN A 238 -35.71 -25.72 -49.43
C GLN A 238 -34.76 -26.66 -48.68
N LYS A 239 -33.63 -27.03 -49.24
CA LYS A 239 -32.62 -27.88 -48.63
C LYS A 239 -31.58 -27.05 -47.87
#